data_11ca5844ba4cd9b6df0f36285110047f
#
_entry.id   11ca5844ba4cd9b6df0f36285110047f
#
_cell.length_a   1.000
_cell.length_b   1.000
_cell.length_c   1.000
_cell.angle_alpha   90.00
_cell.angle_beta   90.00
_cell.angle_gamma   90.00
#
_symmetry.space_group_name_H-M   'P 1'
#
loop_
_entity.id
_entity.type
_entity.pdbx_description
1 polymer ?
#
loop_
_entity_poly.entity_id
_entity_poly.type
_entity_poly.pdbx_seq_one_letter_code
_entity_poly.pdbx_strand_id
1 'polypeptide(L)'
;RVRSAEERLEAATQEAEELRVKLEEARDNARRDPLTDLPNRRAFEEAFAASVAAGDRMCVAVCDIDRFKTVNDRFGHAVGDRVLKAIATALVDGCPGHFVARYGGEEFAVLFTGVERQSALATLEKAREAVAGKRYRLRESDEPLGAVTFSAGLTAAQPGESLGTVFGRADALLYAAKDGGRNVLHAA
;
A
#
# COMPACT_ATOMS: atom_id res chain seq x y z
N ARG A 1 39.01 25.30 32.38
CA ARG A 1 37.97 25.98 31.52
C ARG A 1 37.83 25.33 30.14
N VAL A 2 38.94 24.95 29.46
CA VAL A 2 38.91 24.31 28.14
C VAL A 2 38.30 22.90 28.24
N ARG A 3 38.75 22.03 29.17
CA ARG A 3 38.17 20.67 29.41
C ARG A 3 36.66 20.69 29.65
N SER A 4 36.15 21.64 30.40
CA SER A 4 34.71 21.78 30.64
C SER A 4 33.92 22.17 29.39
N ALA A 5 34.53 22.88 28.42
CA ALA A 5 33.89 23.21 27.15
C ALA A 5 33.91 22.03 26.20
N GLU A 6 34.98 21.25 26.17
CA GLU A 6 35.09 20.01 25.37
C GLU A 6 34.08 18.95 25.84
N GLU A 7 33.96 18.70 27.14
CA GLU A 7 33.00 17.78 27.74
C GLU A 7 31.56 18.19 27.42
N ARG A 8 31.24 19.48 27.43
CA ARG A 8 29.91 20.01 27.08
C ARG A 8 29.62 19.85 25.59
N LEU A 9 30.63 20.03 24.74
CA LEU A 9 30.51 19.86 23.31
C LEU A 9 30.26 18.40 22.97
N GLU A 10 31.00 17.48 23.57
CA GLU A 10 30.81 16.03 23.39
C GLU A 10 29.40 15.60 23.83
N ALA A 11 28.95 16.03 25.01
CA ALA A 11 27.62 15.74 25.50
C ALA A 11 26.52 16.27 24.59
N ALA A 12 26.64 17.51 24.11
CA ALA A 12 25.69 18.12 23.19
C ALA A 12 25.66 17.43 21.81
N THR A 13 26.83 16.99 21.33
CA THR A 13 26.93 16.23 20.07
C THR A 13 26.25 14.87 20.19
N GLN A 14 26.45 14.18 21.31
CA GLN A 14 25.81 12.90 21.57
C GLN A 14 24.28 13.02 21.70
N GLU A 15 23.81 14.03 22.43
CA GLU A 15 22.38 14.31 22.56
C GLU A 15 21.74 14.65 21.20
N ALA A 16 22.43 15.45 20.38
CA ALA A 16 21.96 15.78 19.02
C ALA A 16 21.84 14.53 18.14
N GLU A 17 22.79 13.58 18.21
CA GLU A 17 22.75 12.33 17.46
C GLU A 17 21.62 11.42 17.95
N GLU A 18 21.42 11.29 19.27
CA GLU A 18 20.31 10.53 19.85
C GLU A 18 18.94 11.10 19.42
N LEU A 19 18.80 12.43 19.43
CA LEU A 19 17.58 13.09 18.98
C LEU A 19 17.36 12.91 17.48
N ARG A 20 18.42 12.91 16.67
CA ARG A 20 18.33 12.65 15.23
C ARG A 20 17.84 11.24 14.95
N VAL A 21 18.38 10.23 15.63
CA VAL A 21 17.92 8.84 15.51
C VAL A 21 16.46 8.69 15.90
N LYS A 22 16.06 9.24 17.05
CA LYS A 22 14.66 9.22 17.50
C LYS A 22 13.70 9.92 16.53
N LEU A 23 14.14 11.00 15.91
CA LEU A 23 13.36 11.71 14.90
C LEU A 23 13.18 10.87 13.62
N GLU A 24 14.22 10.20 13.17
CA GLU A 24 14.15 9.29 12.01
C GLU A 24 13.21 8.12 12.30
N GLU A 25 13.34 7.46 13.45
CA GLU A 25 12.43 6.38 13.88
C GLU A 25 10.96 6.87 13.96
N ALA A 26 10.73 8.03 14.54
CA ALA A 26 9.39 8.60 14.62
C ALA A 26 8.80 8.94 13.23
N ARG A 27 9.64 9.42 12.31
CA ARG A 27 9.23 9.67 10.91
C ARG A 27 8.90 8.39 10.17
N ASP A 28 9.69 7.35 10.35
CA ASP A 28 9.46 6.05 9.72
C ASP A 28 8.19 5.39 10.25
N ASN A 29 7.96 5.44 11.56
CA ASN A 29 6.72 4.97 12.17
C ASN A 29 5.49 5.76 11.69
N ALA A 30 5.61 7.07 11.50
CA ALA A 30 4.55 7.91 10.96
C ALA A 30 4.21 7.66 9.48
N ARG A 31 5.02 6.88 8.77
CA ARG A 31 4.85 6.50 7.36
C ARG A 31 4.33 5.09 7.17
N ARG A 32 4.12 4.32 8.24
CA ARG A 32 3.64 2.94 8.20
C ARG A 32 2.22 2.81 8.68
N ASP A 33 1.53 1.81 8.15
CA ASP A 33 0.25 1.35 8.67
C ASP A 33 0.51 0.35 9.81
N PRO A 34 -0.03 0.58 11.01
CA PRO A 34 0.30 -0.25 12.18
C PRO A 34 -0.25 -1.67 12.11
N LEU A 35 -1.26 -1.93 11.27
CA LEU A 35 -1.83 -3.27 11.13
C LEU A 35 -1.05 -4.14 10.15
N THR A 36 -0.71 -3.60 8.99
CA THR A 36 -0.12 -4.35 7.87
C THR A 36 1.39 -4.15 7.75
N ASP A 37 1.95 -3.18 8.46
CA ASP A 37 3.34 -2.70 8.35
C ASP A 37 3.72 -2.19 6.95
N LEU A 38 2.74 -2.04 6.07
CA LEU A 38 2.95 -1.39 4.78
C LEU A 38 3.16 0.12 4.94
N PRO A 39 3.79 0.78 3.95
CA PRO A 39 3.66 2.21 3.79
C PRO A 39 2.19 2.64 3.87
N ASN A 40 1.95 3.75 4.54
CA ASN A 40 0.61 4.33 4.62
C ASN A 40 0.35 5.32 3.47
N ARG A 41 -0.83 5.92 3.47
CA ARG A 41 -1.23 6.93 2.48
C ARG A 41 -0.20 8.05 2.32
N ARG A 42 0.30 8.60 3.44
CA ARG A 42 1.30 9.67 3.42
C ARG A 42 2.59 9.26 2.72
N ALA A 43 3.08 8.06 3.01
CA ALA A 43 4.26 7.51 2.35
C ALA A 43 4.04 7.31 0.86
N PHE A 44 2.83 6.92 0.44
CA PHE A 44 2.46 6.81 -0.97
C PHE A 44 2.46 8.17 -1.68
N GLU A 45 1.88 9.20 -1.06
CA GLU A 45 1.87 10.57 -1.58
C GLU A 45 3.30 11.11 -1.78
N GLU A 46 4.19 10.86 -0.81
CA GLU A 46 5.61 11.23 -0.88
C GLU A 46 6.36 10.45 -1.98
N ALA A 47 6.12 9.15 -2.12
CA ALA A 47 6.74 8.31 -3.17
C ALA A 47 6.30 8.76 -4.57
N PHE A 48 5.02 9.07 -4.76
CA PHE A 48 4.52 9.61 -6.02
C PHE A 48 5.19 10.94 -6.36
N ALA A 49 5.27 11.87 -5.40
CA ALA A 49 5.93 13.16 -5.61
C ALA A 49 7.42 13.02 -5.96
N ALA A 50 8.12 12.09 -5.32
CA ALA A 50 9.52 11.79 -5.62
C ALA A 50 9.69 11.25 -7.05
N SER A 51 8.81 10.36 -7.50
CA SER A 51 8.84 9.81 -8.86
C SER A 51 8.49 10.88 -9.92
N VAL A 52 7.58 11.80 -9.61
CA VAL A 52 7.32 12.98 -10.48
C VAL A 52 8.58 13.82 -10.62
N ALA A 53 9.26 14.12 -9.51
CA ALA A 53 10.49 14.91 -9.51
C ALA A 53 11.64 14.24 -10.27
N ALA A 54 11.69 12.90 -10.24
CA ALA A 54 12.67 12.11 -11.01
C ALA A 54 12.33 12.01 -12.51
N GLY A 55 11.10 12.37 -12.90
CA GLY A 55 10.63 12.22 -14.28
C GLY A 55 10.32 10.78 -14.67
N ASP A 56 10.02 9.93 -13.69
CA ASP A 56 9.73 8.52 -13.92
C ASP A 56 8.43 8.31 -14.67
N ARG A 57 8.40 7.28 -15.54
CA ARG A 57 7.14 6.74 -16.04
C ARG A 57 6.44 6.00 -14.90
N MET A 58 5.18 6.31 -14.67
CA MET A 58 4.42 5.77 -13.54
C MET A 58 3.06 5.24 -13.95
N CYS A 59 2.61 4.19 -13.27
CA CYS A 59 1.21 3.79 -13.23
C CYS A 59 0.77 3.71 -11.76
N VAL A 60 -0.48 4.10 -11.51
CA VAL A 60 -1.11 4.01 -10.18
C VAL A 60 -2.25 3.01 -10.26
N ALA A 61 -2.26 2.07 -9.34
CA ALA A 61 -3.38 1.18 -9.12
C ALA A 61 -4.02 1.45 -7.77
N VAL A 62 -5.34 1.47 -7.73
CA VAL A 62 -6.15 1.50 -6.50
C VAL A 62 -6.87 0.17 -6.40
N CYS A 63 -6.66 -0.54 -5.29
CA CYS A 63 -7.22 -1.86 -5.03
C CYS A 63 -8.12 -1.79 -3.80
N ASP A 64 -9.21 -2.55 -3.81
CA ASP A 64 -10.12 -2.63 -2.67
C ASP A 64 -10.63 -4.07 -2.52
N ILE A 65 -10.69 -4.55 -1.27
CA ILE A 65 -11.11 -5.91 -0.95
C ILE A 65 -12.60 -6.06 -1.18
N ASP A 66 -12.97 -6.99 -2.03
CA ASP A 66 -14.36 -7.24 -2.37
C ASP A 66 -15.15 -7.73 -1.16
N ARG A 67 -16.28 -7.07 -0.90
CA ARG A 67 -17.21 -7.42 0.19
C ARG A 67 -16.56 -7.51 1.57
N PHE A 68 -15.53 -6.72 1.85
CA PHE A 68 -14.80 -6.76 3.12
C PHE A 68 -15.69 -6.53 4.34
N LYS A 69 -16.68 -5.65 4.21
CA LYS A 69 -17.69 -5.45 5.26
C LYS A 69 -18.42 -6.76 5.61
N THR A 70 -18.77 -7.59 4.61
CA THR A 70 -19.42 -8.88 4.85
C THR A 70 -18.52 -9.84 5.64
N VAL A 71 -17.20 -9.79 5.41
CA VAL A 71 -16.23 -10.58 6.20
C VAL A 71 -16.26 -10.13 7.65
N ASN A 72 -16.20 -8.82 7.91
CA ASN A 72 -16.26 -8.26 9.27
C ASN A 72 -17.59 -8.58 9.97
N ASP A 73 -18.71 -8.39 9.28
CA ASP A 73 -20.06 -8.60 9.84
C ASP A 73 -20.29 -10.09 10.18
N ARG A 74 -19.73 -11.02 9.40
CA ARG A 74 -19.92 -12.46 9.61
C ARG A 74 -18.91 -13.06 10.59
N PHE A 75 -17.65 -12.64 10.53
CA PHE A 75 -16.54 -13.31 11.23
C PHE A 75 -15.84 -12.42 12.28
N GLY A 76 -16.24 -11.17 12.38
CA GLY A 76 -15.65 -10.17 13.30
C GLY A 76 -14.37 -9.51 12.77
N HIS A 77 -14.04 -8.36 13.37
CA HIS A 77 -12.93 -7.51 12.95
C HIS A 77 -11.56 -8.21 13.05
N ALA A 78 -11.36 -9.11 14.03
CA ALA A 78 -10.11 -9.85 14.16
C ALA A 78 -9.83 -10.75 12.94
N VAL A 79 -10.87 -11.28 12.29
CA VAL A 79 -10.76 -12.03 11.04
C VAL A 79 -10.50 -11.07 9.88
N GLY A 80 -11.22 -9.94 9.83
CA GLY A 80 -10.96 -8.88 8.85
C GLY A 80 -9.52 -8.40 8.87
N ASP A 81 -8.94 -8.17 10.05
CA ASP A 81 -7.54 -7.77 10.22
C ASP A 81 -6.56 -8.82 9.64
N ARG A 82 -6.86 -10.10 9.81
CA ARG A 82 -6.06 -11.18 9.19
C ARG A 82 -6.18 -11.21 7.67
N VAL A 83 -7.38 -10.93 7.15
CA VAL A 83 -7.61 -10.78 5.70
C VAL A 83 -6.79 -9.60 5.17
N LEU A 84 -6.84 -8.44 5.82
CA LEU A 84 -6.04 -7.27 5.44
C LEU A 84 -4.54 -7.59 5.38
N LYS A 85 -3.99 -8.27 6.39
CA LYS A 85 -2.59 -8.71 6.41
C LYS A 85 -2.26 -9.69 5.27
N ALA A 86 -3.16 -10.61 4.99
CA ALA A 86 -2.97 -11.60 3.92
C ALA A 86 -2.97 -10.95 2.53
N ILE A 87 -3.84 -9.97 2.31
CA ILE A 87 -3.88 -9.19 1.06
C ILE A 87 -2.63 -8.31 0.93
N ALA A 88 -2.23 -7.64 2.02
CA ALA A 88 -1.00 -6.85 2.05
C ALA A 88 0.22 -7.67 1.61
N THR A 89 0.40 -8.86 2.20
CA THR A 89 1.48 -9.79 1.83
C THR A 89 1.37 -10.22 0.36
N ALA A 90 0.18 -10.58 -0.10
CA ALA A 90 -0.02 -11.03 -1.47
C ALA A 90 0.26 -9.92 -2.51
N LEU A 91 -0.06 -8.66 -2.20
CA LEU A 91 0.26 -7.53 -3.07
C LEU A 91 1.77 -7.25 -3.12
N VAL A 92 2.46 -7.33 -1.97
CA VAL A 92 3.93 -7.17 -1.93
C VAL A 92 4.62 -8.27 -2.73
N ASP A 93 4.23 -9.52 -2.51
CA ASP A 93 4.80 -10.69 -3.20
C ASP A 93 4.48 -10.68 -4.70
N GLY A 94 3.28 -10.24 -5.06
CA GLY A 94 2.80 -10.17 -6.44
C GLY A 94 3.31 -8.97 -7.24
N CYS A 95 3.75 -7.91 -6.56
CA CYS A 95 4.26 -6.68 -7.18
C CYS A 95 5.71 -6.38 -6.77
N PRO A 96 6.66 -7.31 -7.00
CA PRO A 96 8.04 -7.15 -6.54
C PRO A 96 8.70 -5.93 -7.18
N GLY A 97 9.42 -5.16 -6.35
CA GLY A 97 10.11 -3.94 -6.79
C GLY A 97 9.21 -2.72 -7.00
N HIS A 98 7.91 -2.83 -6.71
CA HIS A 98 6.98 -1.73 -6.79
C HIS A 98 6.51 -1.29 -5.40
N PHE A 99 6.03 -0.05 -5.29
CA PHE A 99 5.66 0.53 -4.02
C PHE A 99 4.20 0.19 -3.68
N VAL A 100 4.01 -0.64 -2.67
CA VAL A 100 2.69 -1.05 -2.18
C VAL A 100 2.40 -0.33 -0.87
N ALA A 101 1.21 0.27 -0.75
CA ALA A 101 0.76 0.99 0.44
C ALA A 101 -0.66 0.59 0.83
N ARG A 102 -0.97 0.66 2.13
CA ARG A 102 -2.35 0.68 2.59
C ARG A 102 -2.84 2.12 2.60
N TYR A 103 -3.78 2.41 1.71
CA TYR A 103 -4.23 3.79 1.45
C TYR A 103 -5.44 4.19 2.31
N GLY A 104 -6.29 3.23 2.64
CA GLY A 104 -7.50 3.40 3.44
C GLY A 104 -7.80 2.18 4.31
N GLY A 105 -9.01 2.07 4.82
CA GLY A 105 -9.45 0.97 5.68
C GLY A 105 -9.26 -0.41 5.03
N GLU A 106 -9.84 -0.59 3.86
CA GLU A 106 -9.76 -1.81 3.04
C GLU A 106 -9.13 -1.56 1.66
N GLU A 107 -8.57 -0.36 1.47
CA GLU A 107 -7.99 0.10 0.22
C GLU A 107 -6.47 0.03 0.25
N PHE A 108 -5.91 -0.47 -0.83
CA PHE A 108 -4.47 -0.49 -1.10
C PHE A 108 -4.16 0.28 -2.37
N ALA A 109 -2.96 0.83 -2.44
CA ALA A 109 -2.48 1.49 -3.65
C ALA A 109 -1.12 0.90 -4.04
N VAL A 110 -0.89 0.77 -5.35
CA VAL A 110 0.39 0.33 -5.89
C VAL A 110 0.90 1.39 -6.86
N LEU A 111 2.12 1.85 -6.63
CA LEU A 111 2.84 2.73 -7.54
C LEU A 111 3.85 1.88 -8.33
N PHE A 112 3.60 1.74 -9.60
CA PHE A 112 4.49 1.11 -10.55
C PHE A 112 5.38 2.17 -11.19
N THR A 113 6.69 2.06 -11.04
CA THR A 113 7.67 2.98 -11.64
C THR A 113 8.53 2.28 -12.67
N GLY A 114 8.89 2.99 -13.75
CA GLY A 114 9.78 2.49 -14.80
C GLY A 114 9.17 1.42 -15.70
N VAL A 115 7.88 1.13 -15.59
CA VAL A 115 7.19 0.12 -16.40
C VAL A 115 6.04 0.70 -17.20
N GLU A 116 5.69 0.02 -18.28
CA GLU A 116 4.52 0.37 -19.09
C GLU A 116 3.23 -0.15 -18.44
N ARG A 117 2.12 0.51 -18.74
CA ARG A 117 0.80 0.17 -18.22
C ARG A 117 0.45 -1.32 -18.42
N GLN A 118 0.78 -1.90 -19.57
CA GLN A 118 0.46 -3.29 -19.84
C GLN A 118 1.25 -4.25 -18.94
N SER A 119 2.52 -3.94 -18.65
CA SER A 119 3.33 -4.70 -17.71
C SER A 119 2.86 -4.56 -16.28
N ALA A 120 2.47 -3.34 -15.86
CA ALA A 120 1.87 -3.09 -14.56
C ALA A 120 0.56 -3.87 -14.39
N LEU A 121 -0.31 -3.84 -15.42
CA LEU A 121 -1.57 -4.60 -15.43
C LEU A 121 -1.32 -6.10 -15.31
N ALA A 122 -0.39 -6.66 -16.09
CA ALA A 122 -0.08 -8.08 -16.04
C ALA A 122 0.49 -8.51 -14.67
N THR A 123 1.29 -7.65 -14.03
CA THR A 123 1.83 -7.87 -12.69
C THR A 123 0.71 -7.89 -11.66
N LEU A 124 -0.16 -6.90 -11.68
CA LEU A 124 -1.27 -6.79 -10.72
C LEU A 124 -2.31 -7.90 -10.93
N GLU A 125 -2.55 -8.33 -12.17
CA GLU A 125 -3.46 -9.45 -12.48
C GLU A 125 -2.98 -10.76 -11.86
N LYS A 126 -1.68 -11.07 -11.93
CA LYS A 126 -1.10 -12.23 -11.24
C LYS A 126 -1.31 -12.16 -9.73
N ALA A 127 -1.15 -10.98 -9.13
CA ALA A 127 -1.40 -10.80 -7.70
C ALA A 127 -2.90 -11.04 -7.37
N ARG A 128 -3.82 -10.54 -8.21
CA ARG A 128 -5.26 -10.77 -8.05
C ARG A 128 -5.62 -12.26 -8.15
N GLU A 129 -5.10 -12.94 -9.16
CA GLU A 129 -5.32 -14.38 -9.34
C GLU A 129 -4.78 -15.20 -8.17
N ALA A 130 -3.59 -14.86 -7.65
CA ALA A 130 -2.99 -15.51 -6.49
C ALA A 130 -3.87 -15.36 -5.24
N VAL A 131 -4.45 -14.17 -5.03
CA VAL A 131 -5.39 -13.91 -3.94
C VAL A 131 -6.67 -14.72 -4.13
N ALA A 132 -7.29 -14.66 -5.31
CA ALA A 132 -8.54 -15.35 -5.62
C ALA A 132 -8.41 -16.88 -5.52
N GLY A 133 -7.26 -17.43 -5.88
CA GLY A 133 -6.96 -18.86 -5.82
C GLY A 133 -6.64 -19.39 -4.41
N LYS A 134 -6.36 -18.50 -3.45
CA LYS A 134 -5.99 -18.90 -2.10
C LYS A 134 -7.22 -19.28 -1.28
N ARG A 135 -7.11 -20.41 -0.56
CA ARG A 135 -8.14 -20.85 0.39
C ARG A 135 -7.89 -20.24 1.76
N TYR A 136 -8.75 -19.33 2.17
CA TYR A 136 -8.69 -18.70 3.50
C TYR A 136 -9.55 -19.50 4.49
N ARG A 137 -8.99 -19.79 5.68
CA ARG A 137 -9.67 -20.55 6.73
C ARG A 137 -9.57 -19.85 8.08
N LEU A 138 -10.56 -20.04 8.93
CA LEU A 138 -10.52 -19.63 10.33
C LEU A 138 -9.48 -20.46 11.08
N ARG A 139 -8.64 -19.83 11.91
CA ARG A 139 -7.60 -20.54 12.69
C ARG A 139 -8.16 -21.49 13.74
N GLU A 140 -9.30 -21.12 14.32
CA GLU A 140 -9.86 -21.80 15.48
C GLU A 140 -10.73 -23.00 15.11
N SER A 141 -11.49 -22.90 14.02
CA SER A 141 -12.46 -23.91 13.61
C SER A 141 -12.12 -24.61 12.29
N ASP A 142 -11.06 -24.17 11.60
CA ASP A 142 -10.70 -24.59 10.24
C ASP A 142 -11.84 -24.38 9.21
N GLU A 143 -12.86 -23.62 9.60
CA GLU A 143 -14.00 -23.28 8.73
C GLU A 143 -13.53 -22.39 7.57
N PRO A 144 -13.95 -22.66 6.32
CA PRO A 144 -13.59 -21.83 5.20
C PRO A 144 -14.23 -20.44 5.28
N LEU A 145 -13.44 -19.37 5.08
CA LEU A 145 -13.94 -18.00 4.98
C LEU A 145 -14.76 -17.76 3.70
N GLY A 146 -14.63 -18.65 2.72
CA GLY A 146 -15.09 -18.41 1.36
C GLY A 146 -14.02 -17.73 0.50
N ALA A 147 -14.42 -17.26 -0.68
CA ALA A 147 -13.53 -16.57 -1.60
C ALA A 147 -13.24 -15.14 -1.08
N VAL A 148 -11.97 -14.84 -0.87
CA VAL A 148 -11.50 -13.47 -0.64
C VAL A 148 -10.87 -12.99 -1.94
N THR A 149 -11.36 -11.88 -2.47
CA THR A 149 -10.89 -11.29 -3.72
C THR A 149 -10.71 -9.79 -3.56
N PHE A 150 -10.06 -9.17 -4.50
CA PHE A 150 -10.05 -7.72 -4.62
C PHE A 150 -10.32 -7.30 -6.07
N SER A 151 -10.84 -6.09 -6.22
CA SER A 151 -10.96 -5.40 -7.49
C SER A 151 -9.97 -4.25 -7.54
N ALA A 152 -9.57 -3.85 -8.73
CA ALA A 152 -8.68 -2.70 -8.86
C ALA A 152 -8.93 -1.89 -10.15
N GLY A 153 -8.56 -0.61 -10.07
CA GLY A 153 -8.42 0.27 -11.21
C GLY A 153 -6.96 0.68 -11.38
N LEU A 154 -6.44 0.63 -12.60
CA LEU A 154 -5.06 0.98 -12.94
C LEU A 154 -5.02 2.01 -14.06
N THR A 155 -4.21 3.05 -13.90
CA THR A 155 -4.02 4.07 -14.94
C THR A 155 -2.57 4.54 -14.99
N ALA A 156 -2.11 4.93 -16.18
CA ALA A 156 -0.82 5.60 -16.33
C ALA A 156 -0.93 7.07 -15.93
N ALA A 157 0.08 7.57 -15.23
CA ALA A 157 0.22 9.00 -14.95
C ALA A 157 0.80 9.70 -16.18
N GLN A 158 0.21 10.86 -16.54
CA GLN A 158 0.74 11.73 -17.59
C GLN A 158 1.73 12.74 -16.97
N PRO A 159 2.72 13.23 -17.73
CA PRO A 159 3.62 14.27 -17.25
C PRO A 159 2.86 15.49 -16.73
N GLY A 160 3.20 15.93 -15.52
CA GLY A 160 2.60 17.10 -14.88
C GLY A 160 1.24 16.87 -14.20
N GLU A 161 0.70 15.65 -14.24
CA GLU A 161 -0.54 15.35 -13.50
C GLU A 161 -0.31 15.30 -11.99
N SER A 162 -1.28 15.79 -11.23
CA SER A 162 -1.29 15.64 -9.77
C SER A 162 -1.68 14.21 -9.37
N LEU A 163 -1.25 13.77 -8.18
CA LEU A 163 -1.71 12.49 -7.62
C LEU A 163 -3.24 12.44 -7.55
N GLY A 164 -3.91 13.52 -7.13
CA GLY A 164 -5.37 13.57 -7.05
C GLY A 164 -6.06 13.27 -8.38
N THR A 165 -5.51 13.76 -9.49
CA THR A 165 -6.04 13.50 -10.84
C THR A 165 -5.86 12.05 -11.25
N VAL A 166 -4.63 11.52 -11.06
CA VAL A 166 -4.30 10.11 -11.41
C VAL A 166 -5.07 9.14 -10.55
N PHE A 167 -5.09 9.38 -9.24
CA PHE A 167 -5.79 8.55 -8.27
C PHE A 167 -7.30 8.53 -8.52
N GLY A 168 -7.91 9.68 -8.78
CA GLY A 168 -9.34 9.77 -9.12
C GLY A 168 -9.72 9.00 -10.39
N ARG A 169 -8.83 8.96 -11.39
CA ARG A 169 -9.03 8.16 -12.60
C ARG A 169 -8.92 6.65 -12.30
N ALA A 170 -7.95 6.24 -11.48
CA ALA A 170 -7.83 4.85 -11.04
C ALA A 170 -9.02 4.42 -10.17
N ASP A 171 -9.50 5.29 -9.29
CA ASP A 171 -10.68 5.04 -8.45
C ASP A 171 -11.96 4.87 -9.27
N ALA A 172 -12.16 5.67 -10.31
CA ALA A 172 -13.29 5.51 -11.24
C ALA A 172 -13.25 4.14 -11.95
N LEU A 173 -12.07 3.65 -12.32
CA LEU A 173 -11.89 2.32 -12.90
C LEU A 173 -12.15 1.21 -11.86
N LEU A 174 -11.73 1.38 -10.62
CA LEU A 174 -12.05 0.48 -9.52
C LEU A 174 -13.56 0.39 -9.29
N TYR A 175 -14.24 1.55 -9.29
CA TYR A 175 -15.70 1.57 -9.17
C TYR A 175 -16.37 0.75 -10.28
N ALA A 176 -15.96 0.96 -11.54
CA ALA A 176 -16.46 0.18 -12.67
C ALA A 176 -16.16 -1.33 -12.54
N ALA A 177 -14.99 -1.70 -12.01
CA ALA A 177 -14.63 -3.10 -11.72
C ALA A 177 -15.56 -3.72 -10.67
N LYS A 178 -15.88 -2.98 -9.60
CA LYS A 178 -16.83 -3.43 -8.57
C LYS A 178 -18.25 -3.57 -9.11
N ASP A 179 -18.69 -2.65 -9.95
CA ASP A 179 -20.03 -2.70 -10.56
C ASP A 179 -20.14 -3.83 -11.59
N GLY A 180 -19.06 -4.10 -12.34
CA GLY A 180 -18.97 -5.15 -13.35
C GLY A 180 -18.89 -6.60 -12.82
N GLY A 181 -19.01 -6.82 -11.50
CA GLY A 181 -19.03 -8.16 -10.93
C GLY A 181 -17.94 -8.47 -9.92
N ARG A 182 -17.03 -7.55 -9.67
CA ARG A 182 -15.89 -7.68 -8.74
C ARG A 182 -14.85 -8.70 -9.20
N ASN A 183 -13.77 -8.87 -8.42
CA ASN A 183 -12.66 -9.78 -8.72
C ASN A 183 -12.10 -9.55 -10.13
N VAL A 184 -11.91 -8.32 -10.53
CA VAL A 184 -11.45 -7.90 -11.86
C VAL A 184 -10.64 -6.63 -11.78
N LEU A 185 -9.72 -6.44 -12.73
CA LEU A 185 -8.98 -5.21 -12.94
C LEU A 185 -9.52 -4.45 -14.15
N HIS A 186 -9.71 -3.15 -14.00
CA HIS A 186 -9.94 -2.25 -15.11
C HIS A 186 -8.74 -1.32 -15.29
N ALA A 187 -8.34 -1.06 -16.55
CA ALA A 187 -7.21 -0.20 -16.87
C ALA A 187 -7.50 0.75 -18.04
N ALA A 188 -6.98 1.98 -17.93
CA ALA A 188 -7.05 3.00 -18.95
C ALA A 188 -5.73 3.77 -19.11
#